data_577b5d7c9ade6c266f520c92afbb096e
#
_entry.id   577b5d7c9ade6c266f520c92afbb096e
#
_cell.length_a   1.000
_cell.length_b   1.000
_cell.length_c   1.000
_cell.angle_alpha   90.00
_cell.angle_beta   90.00
_cell.angle_gamma   90.00
#
_symmetry.space_group_name_H-M   'P 1'
#
loop_
_entity.id
_entity.type
_entity.pdbx_description
1 polymer ?
#
loop_
_entity_poly.entity_id
_entity_poly.type
_entity_poly.pdbx_seq_one_letter_code
_entity_poly.pdbx_strand_id
1 'polypeptide(L)'
;ITTRLVGSEMCIRDRYITIYNMPCSKTLLTVSFLCGGYFLYSLNVVRQTIATALFCCALLFVKRNMDGKNQLQSLFIAFSLVAIAVGFHYSALIYFAVIPLLYLKLDKKIYLSLFAFLAFLVPTFVAVIGILLKGTKYGNYISGYYPDPSKAFSLSPLLFVGFFFVYLFTKSKEGDHWFTVFRNLHFVGSIAIMIGLSIPLGQRISALFYLLNFLSVPYYLEYYIQEKNKIFIKILYFSFCIFLFLHTLSVNGNGILPYNSAI
;
A
#
# COMPACT_ATOMS: atom_id res chain seq x y z
N ILE A 1 1.34 17.44 21.99
CA ILE A 1 2.06 17.98 20.81
C ILE A 1 3.30 17.15 20.54
N THR A 2 4.13 16.85 21.55
CA THR A 2 5.38 16.09 21.43
C THR A 2 5.21 14.67 20.88
N THR A 3 4.16 13.94 21.25
CA THR A 3 3.89 12.57 20.78
C THR A 3 3.52 12.48 19.29
N ARG A 4 2.88 13.53 18.74
CA ARG A 4 2.56 13.57 17.30
C ARG A 4 3.79 13.88 16.44
N LEU A 5 4.69 14.76 16.92
CA LEU A 5 5.94 15.08 16.22
C LEU A 5 6.89 13.88 16.20
N VAL A 6 7.08 13.21 17.33
CA VAL A 6 7.93 12.00 17.41
C VAL A 6 7.40 10.88 16.49
N GLY A 7 6.09 10.69 16.42
CA GLY A 7 5.49 9.70 15.53
C GLY A 7 5.70 10.01 14.04
N SER A 8 5.64 11.29 13.65
CA SER A 8 5.88 11.70 12.26
C SER A 8 7.35 11.59 11.87
N GLU A 9 8.28 11.91 12.75
CA GLU A 9 9.73 11.76 12.53
C GLU A 9 10.11 10.30 12.35
N MET A 10 9.62 9.38 13.20
CA MET A 10 9.83 7.94 13.03
C MET A 10 9.30 7.44 11.68
N CYS A 11 8.10 7.86 11.29
CA CYS A 11 7.51 7.47 10.02
C CYS A 11 8.32 7.94 8.81
N ILE A 12 8.88 9.15 8.85
CA ILE A 12 9.75 9.69 7.80
C ILE A 12 11.06 8.93 7.75
N ARG A 13 11.69 8.67 8.90
CA ARG A 13 12.96 7.94 9.01
C ARG A 13 12.87 6.52 8.47
N ASP A 14 11.84 5.75 8.83
CA ASP A 14 11.68 4.37 8.38
C ASP A 14 11.46 4.29 6.86
N ARG A 15 10.73 5.24 6.30
CA ARG A 15 10.55 5.34 4.85
C ARG A 15 11.81 5.79 4.14
N TYR A 16 12.62 6.66 4.76
CA TYR A 16 13.91 7.03 4.23
C TYR A 16 14.82 5.80 4.11
N ILE A 17 14.85 4.92 5.11
CA ILE A 17 15.61 3.66 5.06
C ILE A 17 15.13 2.82 3.88
N THR A 18 13.82 2.68 3.66
CA THR A 18 13.27 1.92 2.54
C THR A 18 13.64 2.57 1.21
N ILE A 19 13.42 3.88 1.06
CA ILE A 19 13.77 4.64 -0.14
C ILE A 19 15.26 4.49 -0.46
N TYR A 20 16.12 4.58 0.54
CA TYR A 20 17.58 4.48 0.36
C TYR A 20 18.00 3.10 -0.15
N ASN A 21 17.36 2.04 0.30
CA ASN A 21 17.70 0.66 -0.05
C ASN A 21 16.98 0.15 -1.32
N MET A 22 16.04 0.90 -1.87
CA MET A 22 15.41 0.54 -3.15
C MET A 22 16.38 0.76 -4.32
N PRO A 23 16.41 -0.14 -5.31
CA PRO A 23 17.35 -0.06 -6.44
C PRO A 23 16.94 0.93 -7.54
N CYS A 24 16.06 1.87 -7.27
CA CYS A 24 15.59 2.87 -8.25
C CYS A 24 15.88 4.30 -7.81
N SER A 25 15.62 5.26 -8.70
CA SER A 25 15.90 6.69 -8.47
C SER A 25 15.31 7.18 -7.15
N LYS A 26 16.18 7.69 -6.26
CA LYS A 26 15.78 8.22 -4.95
C LYS A 26 14.89 9.45 -5.09
N THR A 27 15.19 10.30 -6.08
CA THR A 27 14.37 11.47 -6.40
C THR A 27 12.96 11.06 -6.79
N LEU A 28 12.82 10.06 -7.67
CA LEU A 28 11.51 9.58 -8.11
C LEU A 28 10.70 8.99 -6.95
N LEU A 29 11.34 8.20 -6.08
CA LEU A 29 10.72 7.66 -4.86
C LEU A 29 10.28 8.76 -3.89
N THR A 30 11.17 9.74 -3.64
CA THR A 30 10.89 10.83 -2.70
C THR A 30 9.73 11.68 -3.18
N VAL A 31 9.73 12.07 -4.46
CA VAL A 31 8.62 12.84 -5.03
C VAL A 31 7.32 12.03 -5.04
N SER A 32 7.39 10.76 -5.40
CA SER A 32 6.24 9.86 -5.32
C SER A 32 5.66 9.80 -3.90
N PHE A 33 6.51 9.76 -2.88
CA PHE A 33 6.08 9.78 -1.48
C PHE A 33 5.47 11.12 -1.07
N LEU A 34 6.16 12.23 -1.35
CA LEU A 34 5.74 13.57 -0.93
C LEU A 34 4.50 14.05 -1.70
N CYS A 35 4.54 13.93 -3.02
CA CYS A 35 3.53 14.50 -3.91
C CYS A 35 2.42 13.52 -4.29
N GLY A 36 2.61 12.21 -4.11
CA GLY A 36 1.59 11.20 -4.39
C GLY A 36 0.44 11.13 -3.37
N GLY A 37 0.35 12.09 -2.43
CA GLY A 37 -0.68 12.11 -1.39
C GLY A 37 -0.36 11.27 -0.15
N TYR A 38 0.67 10.44 -0.20
CA TYR A 38 1.03 9.53 0.90
C TYR A 38 1.57 10.27 2.12
N PHE A 39 2.36 11.31 1.90
CA PHE A 39 2.85 12.18 2.97
C PHE A 39 1.70 12.87 3.71
N LEU A 40 0.76 13.47 2.98
CA LEU A 40 -0.40 14.14 3.58
C LEU A 40 -1.26 13.14 4.38
N TYR A 41 -1.48 11.93 3.84
CA TYR A 41 -2.18 10.87 4.57
C TYR A 41 -1.46 10.51 5.87
N SER A 42 -0.12 10.49 5.87
CA SER A 42 0.67 10.15 7.05
C SER A 42 0.52 11.13 8.21
N LEU A 43 0.19 12.37 7.93
CA LEU A 43 -0.06 13.40 8.96
C LEU A 43 -1.38 13.16 9.71
N ASN A 44 -2.35 12.53 9.05
CA ASN A 44 -3.65 12.23 9.64
C ASN A 44 -3.66 10.88 10.39
N VAL A 45 -3.11 9.83 9.79
CA VAL A 45 -3.24 8.44 10.32
C VAL A 45 -1.87 7.90 10.73
N VAL A 46 -1.22 8.57 11.68
CA VAL A 46 0.17 8.32 12.09
C VAL A 46 0.44 6.85 12.45
N ARG A 47 -0.41 6.22 13.29
CA ARG A 47 -0.18 4.83 13.75
C ARG A 47 -0.20 3.84 12.60
N GLN A 48 -1.14 3.99 11.66
CA GLN A 48 -1.24 3.12 10.49
C GLN A 48 -0.06 3.31 9.55
N THR A 49 0.40 4.56 9.40
CA THR A 49 1.53 4.86 8.51
C THR A 49 2.86 4.38 9.08
N ILE A 50 3.05 4.39 10.41
CA ILE A 50 4.20 3.71 11.04
C ILE A 50 4.16 2.22 10.76
N ALA A 51 3.00 1.57 10.95
CA ALA A 51 2.86 0.15 10.66
C ALA A 51 3.15 -0.19 9.18
N THR A 52 2.70 0.65 8.25
CA THR A 52 2.99 0.48 6.82
C THR A 52 4.48 0.72 6.51
N ALA A 53 5.13 1.67 7.19
CA ALA A 53 6.57 1.92 7.03
C ALA A 53 7.41 0.73 7.50
N LEU A 54 7.05 0.13 8.63
CA LEU A 54 7.70 -1.10 9.11
C LEU A 54 7.50 -2.26 8.12
N PHE A 55 6.33 -2.36 7.51
CA PHE A 55 6.10 -3.36 6.45
C PHE A 55 6.94 -3.07 5.20
N CYS A 56 7.11 -1.79 4.80
CA CYS A 56 8.06 -1.43 3.73
C CYS A 56 9.49 -1.93 4.03
N CYS A 57 9.95 -1.77 5.28
CA CYS A 57 11.23 -2.33 5.71
C CYS A 57 11.22 -3.86 5.65
N ALA A 58 10.13 -4.52 6.05
CA ALA A 58 10.00 -5.98 5.95
C ALA A 58 10.12 -6.48 4.51
N LEU A 59 9.60 -5.73 3.51
CA LEU A 59 9.75 -6.10 2.09
C LEU A 59 11.22 -6.18 1.64
N LEU A 60 12.12 -5.36 2.22
CA LEU A 60 13.56 -5.45 1.93
C LEU A 60 14.13 -6.80 2.36
N PHE A 61 13.69 -7.30 3.51
CA PHE A 61 14.13 -8.59 4.03
C PHE A 61 13.46 -9.77 3.30
N VAL A 62 12.20 -9.64 2.88
CA VAL A 62 11.55 -10.60 2.00
C VAL A 62 12.34 -10.74 0.69
N LYS A 63 12.70 -9.63 0.05
CA LYS A 63 13.51 -9.64 -1.15
C LYS A 63 14.89 -10.26 -0.92
N ARG A 64 15.55 -9.90 0.20
CA ARG A 64 16.85 -10.47 0.58
C ARG A 64 16.78 -11.99 0.79
N ASN A 65 15.68 -12.48 1.38
CA ASN A 65 15.41 -13.90 1.52
C ASN A 65 15.28 -14.58 0.13
N MET A 66 14.52 -13.97 -0.80
CA MET A 66 14.37 -14.46 -2.17
C MET A 66 15.69 -14.50 -2.95
N ASP A 67 16.63 -13.59 -2.64
CA ASP A 67 17.99 -13.57 -3.20
C ASP A 67 18.89 -14.69 -2.66
N GLY A 68 18.41 -15.52 -1.74
CA GLY A 68 19.19 -16.59 -1.11
C GLY A 68 20.14 -16.11 -0.01
N LYS A 69 20.09 -14.85 0.40
CA LYS A 69 21.01 -14.26 1.40
C LYS A 69 20.44 -14.40 2.81
N ASN A 70 21.12 -15.19 3.67
CA ASN A 70 20.75 -15.38 5.08
C ASN A 70 19.23 -15.64 5.25
N GLN A 71 18.71 -16.62 4.54
CA GLN A 71 17.29 -16.86 4.32
C GLN A 71 16.47 -16.87 5.62
N LEU A 72 16.86 -17.69 6.60
CA LEU A 72 16.12 -17.81 7.86
C LEU A 72 16.14 -16.52 8.66
N GLN A 73 17.31 -15.88 8.77
CA GLN A 73 17.45 -14.61 9.48
C GLN A 73 16.64 -13.49 8.82
N SER A 74 16.67 -13.40 7.49
CA SER A 74 15.90 -12.40 6.74
C SER A 74 14.40 -12.57 6.95
N LEU A 75 13.92 -13.80 6.91
CA LEU A 75 12.50 -14.10 7.14
C LEU A 75 12.10 -13.80 8.58
N PHE A 76 12.94 -14.18 9.57
CA PHE A 76 12.71 -13.86 10.97
C PHE A 76 12.60 -12.34 11.20
N ILE A 77 13.51 -11.54 10.62
CA ILE A 77 13.46 -10.07 10.73
C ILE A 77 12.19 -9.52 10.08
N ALA A 78 11.81 -10.03 8.89
CA ALA A 78 10.60 -9.57 8.21
C ALA A 78 9.34 -9.80 9.09
N PHE A 79 9.19 -10.98 9.69
CA PHE A 79 8.07 -11.26 10.58
C PHE A 79 8.14 -10.48 11.90
N SER A 80 9.34 -10.24 12.44
CA SER A 80 9.52 -9.41 13.64
C SER A 80 9.09 -7.95 13.38
N LEU A 81 9.45 -7.39 12.23
CA LEU A 81 9.00 -6.04 11.83
C LEU A 81 7.48 -5.97 11.71
N VAL A 82 6.83 -7.01 11.16
CA VAL A 82 5.36 -7.06 11.10
C VAL A 82 4.77 -7.20 12.50
N ALA A 83 5.37 -7.99 13.40
CA ALA A 83 4.90 -8.09 14.79
C ALA A 83 4.95 -6.73 15.50
N ILE A 84 6.02 -5.97 15.31
CA ILE A 84 6.14 -4.60 15.83
C ILE A 84 5.07 -3.69 15.18
N ALA A 85 4.84 -3.82 13.87
CA ALA A 85 3.81 -3.05 13.15
C ALA A 85 2.40 -3.27 13.73
N VAL A 86 2.07 -4.51 14.11
CA VAL A 86 0.79 -4.85 14.78
C VAL A 86 0.65 -4.13 16.12
N GLY A 87 1.75 -3.94 16.87
CA GLY A 87 1.76 -3.17 18.11
C GLY A 87 1.35 -1.70 17.91
N PHE A 88 1.65 -1.10 16.75
CA PHE A 88 1.19 0.24 16.41
C PHE A 88 -0.23 0.26 15.85
N HIS A 89 -0.59 -0.73 15.04
CA HIS A 89 -1.90 -0.76 14.37
C HIS A 89 -2.36 -2.20 14.08
N TYR A 90 -3.43 -2.63 14.75
CA TYR A 90 -3.91 -4.01 14.66
C TYR A 90 -4.21 -4.52 13.24
N SER A 91 -4.69 -3.66 12.33
CA SER A 91 -4.95 -4.09 10.94
C SER A 91 -3.66 -4.52 10.21
N ALA A 92 -2.47 -4.18 10.72
CA ALA A 92 -1.20 -4.67 10.18
C ALA A 92 -1.03 -6.19 10.35
N LEU A 93 -1.87 -6.85 11.15
CA LEU A 93 -1.93 -8.32 11.26
C LEU A 93 -2.08 -8.99 9.88
N ILE A 94 -2.75 -8.33 8.94
CA ILE A 94 -2.90 -8.81 7.56
C ILE A 94 -1.55 -9.09 6.88
N TYR A 95 -0.51 -8.35 7.23
CA TYR A 95 0.81 -8.50 6.63
C TYR A 95 1.48 -9.85 6.94
N PHE A 96 1.10 -10.52 8.04
CA PHE A 96 1.54 -11.89 8.30
C PHE A 96 1.05 -12.86 7.23
N ALA A 97 -0.18 -12.69 6.76
CA ALA A 97 -0.72 -13.49 5.65
C ALA A 97 -0.17 -13.04 4.29
N VAL A 98 0.18 -11.75 4.15
CA VAL A 98 0.71 -11.20 2.90
C VAL A 98 2.11 -11.71 2.61
N ILE A 99 3.02 -11.76 3.60
CA ILE A 99 4.42 -12.18 3.40
C ILE A 99 4.53 -13.50 2.64
N PRO A 100 3.87 -14.61 3.03
CA PRO A 100 3.95 -15.86 2.26
C PRO A 100 3.43 -15.73 0.83
N LEU A 101 2.38 -14.92 0.64
CA LEU A 101 1.80 -14.71 -0.69
C LEU A 101 2.71 -13.93 -1.64
N LEU A 102 3.71 -13.17 -1.10
CA LEU A 102 4.69 -12.47 -1.94
C LEU A 102 5.61 -13.41 -2.72
N TYR A 103 5.73 -14.68 -2.30
CA TYR A 103 6.54 -15.69 -2.97
C TYR A 103 5.84 -16.42 -4.12
N LEU A 104 4.56 -16.15 -4.35
CA LEU A 104 3.80 -16.84 -5.39
C LEU A 104 4.39 -16.61 -6.78
N LYS A 105 4.53 -17.70 -7.55
CA LYS A 105 4.96 -17.71 -8.95
C LYS A 105 3.90 -18.45 -9.77
N LEU A 106 2.77 -17.77 -9.98
CA LEU A 106 1.65 -18.33 -10.74
C LEU A 106 1.65 -17.78 -12.16
N ASP A 107 1.05 -18.52 -13.08
CA ASP A 107 0.80 -18.06 -14.43
C ASP A 107 -0.24 -16.92 -14.44
N LYS A 108 -0.15 -16.03 -15.42
CA LYS A 108 -1.06 -14.90 -15.54
C LYS A 108 -2.54 -15.31 -15.62
N LYS A 109 -2.83 -16.47 -16.24
CA LYS A 109 -4.20 -17.00 -16.30
C LYS A 109 -4.73 -17.37 -14.93
N ILE A 110 -3.88 -17.97 -14.08
CA ILE A 110 -4.22 -18.34 -12.70
C ILE A 110 -4.45 -17.09 -11.86
N TYR A 111 -3.56 -16.07 -11.96
CA TYR A 111 -3.78 -14.80 -11.28
C TYR A 111 -5.11 -14.16 -11.67
N LEU A 112 -5.42 -14.12 -12.97
CA LEU A 112 -6.65 -13.52 -13.47
C LEU A 112 -7.89 -14.28 -13.00
N SER A 113 -7.86 -15.61 -13.07
CA SER A 113 -8.96 -16.47 -12.61
C SER A 113 -9.18 -16.34 -11.11
N LEU A 114 -8.09 -16.35 -10.31
CA LEU A 114 -8.17 -16.13 -8.85
C LEU A 114 -8.68 -14.73 -8.52
N PHE A 115 -8.21 -13.71 -9.24
CA PHE A 115 -8.68 -12.34 -9.04
C PHE A 115 -10.17 -12.22 -9.30
N ALA A 116 -10.65 -12.73 -10.45
CA ALA A 116 -12.05 -12.70 -10.81
C ALA A 116 -12.92 -13.49 -9.80
N PHE A 117 -12.47 -14.69 -9.40
CA PHE A 117 -13.15 -15.52 -8.43
C PHE A 117 -13.24 -14.85 -7.05
N LEU A 118 -12.10 -14.31 -6.54
CA LEU A 118 -12.07 -13.62 -5.26
C LEU A 118 -12.90 -12.33 -5.31
N ALA A 119 -12.83 -11.56 -6.40
CA ALA A 119 -13.63 -10.36 -6.58
C ALA A 119 -15.14 -10.69 -6.56
N PHE A 120 -15.53 -11.79 -7.18
CA PHE A 120 -16.91 -12.29 -7.14
C PHE A 120 -17.36 -12.68 -5.73
N LEU A 121 -16.44 -13.22 -4.92
CA LEU A 121 -16.73 -13.63 -3.54
C LEU A 121 -16.78 -12.47 -2.54
N VAL A 122 -16.23 -11.29 -2.86
CA VAL A 122 -16.18 -10.14 -1.94
C VAL A 122 -17.55 -9.80 -1.34
N PRO A 123 -18.64 -9.65 -2.08
CA PRO A 123 -19.95 -9.33 -1.50
C PRO A 123 -20.42 -10.39 -0.49
N THR A 124 -20.26 -11.67 -0.82
CA THR A 124 -20.60 -12.79 0.07
C THR A 124 -19.76 -12.77 1.33
N PHE A 125 -18.45 -12.55 1.20
CA PHE A 125 -17.53 -12.46 2.31
C PHE A 125 -17.87 -11.29 3.26
N VAL A 126 -18.21 -10.14 2.72
CA VAL A 126 -18.65 -8.97 3.49
C VAL A 126 -19.97 -9.25 4.21
N ALA A 127 -20.92 -9.90 3.56
CA ALA A 127 -22.20 -10.27 4.17
C ALA A 127 -21.97 -11.25 5.36
N VAL A 128 -21.14 -12.27 5.18
CA VAL A 128 -20.80 -13.25 6.24
C VAL A 128 -20.12 -12.54 7.42
N ILE A 129 -19.14 -11.67 7.16
CA ILE A 129 -18.52 -10.88 8.22
C ILE A 129 -19.55 -10.01 8.94
N GLY A 130 -20.48 -9.40 8.21
CA GLY A 130 -21.57 -8.60 8.78
C GLY A 130 -22.41 -9.40 9.78
N ILE A 131 -22.75 -10.64 9.42
CA ILE A 131 -23.50 -11.55 10.31
C ILE A 131 -22.68 -11.92 11.55
N LEU A 132 -21.42 -12.31 11.37
CA LEU A 132 -20.53 -12.72 12.47
C LEU A 132 -20.22 -11.60 13.47
N LEU A 133 -20.14 -10.37 12.99
CA LEU A 133 -19.86 -9.20 13.83
C LEU A 133 -21.11 -8.52 14.39
N LYS A 134 -22.31 -9.01 14.03
CA LYS A 134 -23.57 -8.48 14.51
C LYS A 134 -23.60 -8.52 16.05
N GLY A 135 -23.97 -7.40 16.68
CA GLY A 135 -23.97 -7.26 18.15
C GLY A 135 -22.62 -6.93 18.79
N THR A 136 -21.54 -6.89 18.02
CA THR A 136 -20.25 -6.36 18.48
C THR A 136 -20.13 -4.87 18.15
N LYS A 137 -19.17 -4.18 18.81
CA LYS A 137 -18.82 -2.79 18.43
C LYS A 137 -18.39 -2.67 16.95
N TYR A 138 -17.95 -3.75 16.34
CA TYR A 138 -17.55 -3.78 14.92
C TYR A 138 -18.73 -3.99 13.97
N GLY A 139 -19.83 -4.55 14.45
CA GLY A 139 -21.07 -4.68 13.68
C GLY A 139 -21.62 -3.33 13.23
N ASN A 140 -21.45 -2.29 14.06
CA ASN A 140 -21.86 -0.92 13.74
C ASN A 140 -21.08 -0.33 12.55
N TYR A 141 -19.87 -0.82 12.27
CA TYR A 141 -19.10 -0.42 11.09
C TYR A 141 -19.65 -1.01 9.78
N ILE A 142 -20.36 -2.13 9.87
CA ILE A 142 -20.90 -2.83 8.69
C ILE A 142 -22.36 -2.45 8.45
N SER A 143 -23.09 -2.09 9.53
CA SER A 143 -24.53 -1.75 9.47
C SER A 143 -24.85 -0.34 8.98
N GLY A 144 -23.88 0.43 8.51
CA GLY A 144 -24.13 1.72 7.85
C GLY A 144 -24.30 2.94 8.78
N TYR A 145 -23.91 2.83 10.05
CA TYR A 145 -23.89 3.97 10.97
C TYR A 145 -22.85 5.06 10.59
N TYR A 146 -21.97 4.75 9.68
CA TYR A 146 -20.94 5.66 9.16
C TYR A 146 -21.23 6.11 7.72
N PRO A 147 -20.79 7.30 7.32
CA PRO A 147 -21.11 7.86 6.02
C PRO A 147 -20.68 6.96 4.86
N ASP A 148 -21.50 7.00 3.82
CA ASP A 148 -21.47 6.24 2.57
C ASP A 148 -20.05 6.05 2.02
N PRO A 149 -19.61 4.79 1.82
CA PRO A 149 -18.32 4.49 1.20
C PRO A 149 -18.16 5.03 -0.23
N SER A 150 -19.27 5.33 -0.94
CA SER A 150 -19.24 5.87 -2.30
C SER A 150 -18.53 7.22 -2.39
N LYS A 151 -18.48 7.98 -1.30
CA LYS A 151 -17.73 9.26 -1.20
C LYS A 151 -16.22 9.06 -1.02
N ALA A 152 -15.78 7.83 -0.86
CA ALA A 152 -14.42 7.46 -0.51
C ALA A 152 -13.59 6.95 -1.69
N PHE A 153 -14.11 7.01 -2.90
CA PHE A 153 -13.41 6.57 -4.08
C PHE A 153 -12.23 7.53 -4.38
N SER A 154 -11.10 7.25 -3.79
CA SER A 154 -9.89 8.00 -4.09
C SER A 154 -9.18 7.37 -5.29
N LEU A 155 -8.52 8.22 -6.08
CA LEU A 155 -7.79 7.80 -7.27
C LEU A 155 -6.61 6.84 -6.93
N SER A 156 -6.09 6.90 -5.71
CA SER A 156 -4.96 6.07 -5.27
C SER A 156 -5.27 4.57 -5.21
N PRO A 157 -6.39 4.09 -4.66
CA PRO A 157 -6.79 2.69 -4.76
C PRO A 157 -7.00 2.23 -6.21
N LEU A 158 -7.60 3.06 -7.06
CA LEU A 158 -7.79 2.73 -8.48
C LEU A 158 -6.44 2.56 -9.19
N LEU A 159 -5.51 3.47 -8.94
CA LEU A 159 -4.15 3.38 -9.47
C LEU A 159 -3.47 2.07 -9.02
N PHE A 160 -3.65 1.67 -7.76
CA PHE A 160 -3.10 0.43 -7.24
C PHE A 160 -3.63 -0.81 -7.96
N VAL A 161 -4.96 -0.87 -8.13
CA VAL A 161 -5.61 -1.97 -8.88
C VAL A 161 -5.19 -1.94 -10.36
N GLY A 162 -5.09 -0.77 -10.96
CA GLY A 162 -4.58 -0.61 -12.33
C GLY A 162 -3.18 -1.17 -12.50
N PHE A 163 -2.28 -0.89 -11.54
CA PHE A 163 -0.93 -1.43 -11.56
C PHE A 163 -0.87 -2.95 -11.34
N PHE A 164 -1.85 -3.58 -10.71
CA PHE A 164 -1.97 -5.04 -10.71
C PHE A 164 -2.02 -5.58 -12.15
N PHE A 165 -2.86 -5.02 -13.00
CA PHE A 165 -2.96 -5.44 -14.40
C PHE A 165 -1.68 -5.10 -15.19
N VAL A 166 -1.08 -3.94 -14.93
CA VAL A 166 0.20 -3.56 -15.55
C VAL A 166 1.28 -4.60 -15.22
N TYR A 167 1.46 -4.96 -13.95
CA TYR A 167 2.40 -5.99 -13.53
C TYR A 167 2.04 -7.38 -14.07
N LEU A 168 0.75 -7.71 -14.14
CA LEU A 168 0.28 -9.00 -14.63
C LEU A 168 0.59 -9.21 -16.12
N PHE A 169 0.41 -8.17 -16.94
CA PHE A 169 0.64 -8.26 -18.38
C PHE A 169 2.08 -7.98 -18.79
N THR A 170 2.91 -7.49 -17.89
CA THR A 170 4.34 -7.28 -18.15
C THR A 170 5.12 -8.57 -17.91
N LYS A 171 6.04 -8.91 -18.83
CA LYS A 171 6.96 -10.03 -18.64
C LYS A 171 8.06 -9.63 -17.65
N SER A 172 8.21 -10.38 -16.57
CA SER A 172 9.28 -10.12 -15.61
C SER A 172 10.64 -10.45 -16.24
N LYS A 173 11.67 -9.72 -15.82
CA LYS A 173 13.05 -10.06 -16.10
C LYS A 173 13.44 -11.28 -15.24
N GLU A 174 14.35 -12.12 -15.77
CA GLU A 174 14.84 -13.27 -15.02
C GLU A 174 15.55 -12.81 -13.74
N GLY A 175 15.28 -13.48 -12.62
CA GLY A 175 15.87 -13.14 -11.32
C GLY A 175 15.35 -11.84 -10.68
N ASP A 176 14.36 -11.17 -11.25
CA ASP A 176 13.81 -9.96 -10.67
C ASP A 176 12.81 -10.27 -9.56
N HIS A 177 13.33 -10.39 -8.34
CA HIS A 177 12.52 -10.65 -7.15
C HIS A 177 11.64 -9.46 -6.75
N TRP A 178 12.09 -8.20 -7.00
CA TRP A 178 11.25 -7.03 -6.74
C TRP A 178 9.99 -7.02 -7.59
N PHE A 179 10.11 -7.39 -8.88
CA PHE A 179 8.94 -7.51 -9.74
C PHE A 179 7.94 -8.53 -9.17
N THR A 180 8.44 -9.69 -8.73
CA THR A 180 7.59 -10.73 -8.14
C THR A 180 6.89 -10.22 -6.87
N VAL A 181 7.65 -9.57 -5.97
CA VAL A 181 7.10 -8.97 -4.74
C VAL A 181 6.01 -7.95 -5.07
N PHE A 182 6.27 -7.00 -5.97
CA PHE A 182 5.28 -5.96 -6.28
C PHE A 182 4.07 -6.51 -7.04
N ARG A 183 4.23 -7.44 -7.98
CA ARG A 183 3.10 -8.10 -8.64
C ARG A 183 2.17 -8.77 -7.62
N ASN A 184 2.73 -9.55 -6.71
CA ASN A 184 1.96 -10.26 -5.70
C ASN A 184 1.34 -9.30 -4.68
N LEU A 185 2.06 -8.25 -4.31
CA LEU A 185 1.55 -7.20 -3.45
C LEU A 185 0.33 -6.50 -4.08
N HIS A 186 0.42 -6.16 -5.37
CA HIS A 186 -0.70 -5.58 -6.11
C HIS A 186 -1.87 -6.56 -6.25
N PHE A 187 -1.62 -7.85 -6.45
CA PHE A 187 -2.66 -8.87 -6.48
C PHE A 187 -3.43 -8.92 -5.15
N VAL A 188 -2.72 -9.18 -4.04
CA VAL A 188 -3.34 -9.29 -2.71
C VAL A 188 -3.97 -7.98 -2.26
N GLY A 189 -3.27 -6.87 -2.49
CA GLY A 189 -3.75 -5.55 -2.12
C GLY A 189 -4.99 -5.13 -2.92
N SER A 190 -5.12 -5.53 -4.18
CA SER A 190 -6.32 -5.24 -4.97
C SER A 190 -7.56 -5.95 -4.41
N ILE A 191 -7.42 -7.20 -3.94
CA ILE A 191 -8.51 -7.90 -3.24
C ILE A 191 -8.84 -7.21 -1.91
N ALA A 192 -7.81 -6.84 -1.14
CA ALA A 192 -8.00 -6.12 0.12
C ALA A 192 -8.68 -4.74 -0.08
N ILE A 193 -8.36 -4.05 -1.17
CA ILE A 193 -9.01 -2.79 -1.55
C ILE A 193 -10.48 -3.02 -1.90
N MET A 194 -10.83 -4.07 -2.66
CA MET A 194 -12.21 -4.39 -2.98
C MET A 194 -13.02 -4.68 -1.70
N ILE A 195 -12.47 -5.47 -0.78
CA ILE A 195 -13.09 -5.72 0.52
C ILE A 195 -13.24 -4.39 1.29
N GLY A 196 -12.20 -3.59 1.31
CA GLY A 196 -12.19 -2.30 2.00
C GLY A 196 -13.20 -1.30 1.45
N LEU A 197 -13.45 -1.30 0.15
CA LEU A 197 -14.47 -0.46 -0.49
C LEU A 197 -15.90 -0.95 -0.19
N SER A 198 -16.07 -2.21 0.14
CA SER A 198 -17.38 -2.82 0.44
C SER A 198 -17.78 -2.69 1.92
N ILE A 199 -16.90 -2.21 2.78
CA ILE A 199 -17.14 -2.08 4.23
C ILE A 199 -16.97 -0.60 4.63
N PRO A 200 -17.91 0.00 5.35
CA PRO A 200 -17.72 1.33 5.95
C PRO A 200 -16.42 1.39 6.75
N LEU A 201 -15.65 2.47 6.60
CA LEU A 201 -14.29 2.61 7.17
C LEU A 201 -13.25 1.60 6.65
N GLY A 202 -13.58 0.73 5.73
CA GLY A 202 -12.64 -0.22 5.08
C GLY A 202 -11.52 0.46 4.30
N GLN A 203 -11.61 1.75 4.05
CA GLN A 203 -10.53 2.58 3.50
C GLN A 203 -9.22 2.42 4.28
N ARG A 204 -9.29 2.15 5.59
CA ARG A 204 -8.10 1.90 6.41
C ARG A 204 -7.39 0.61 6.02
N ILE A 205 -8.15 -0.41 5.61
CA ILE A 205 -7.58 -1.66 5.07
C ILE A 205 -6.96 -1.39 3.70
N SER A 206 -7.69 -0.68 2.84
CA SER A 206 -7.20 -0.30 1.51
C SER A 206 -5.91 0.53 1.60
N ALA A 207 -5.83 1.44 2.57
CA ALA A 207 -4.67 2.30 2.78
C ALA A 207 -3.38 1.55 3.14
N LEU A 208 -3.49 0.40 3.79
CA LEU A 208 -2.32 -0.46 4.06
C LEU A 208 -1.61 -0.88 2.78
N PHE A 209 -2.33 -0.94 1.66
CA PHE A 209 -1.81 -1.39 0.37
C PHE A 209 -1.54 -0.25 -0.59
N TYR A 210 -2.52 0.62 -0.88
CA TYR A 210 -2.31 1.64 -1.90
C TYR A 210 -1.22 2.65 -1.53
N LEU A 211 -0.93 2.83 -0.23
CA LEU A 211 0.21 3.63 0.21
C LEU A 211 1.55 3.07 -0.29
N LEU A 212 1.62 1.79 -0.69
CA LEU A 212 2.84 1.17 -1.21
C LEU A 212 3.14 1.51 -2.68
N ASN A 213 2.21 2.21 -3.36
CA ASN A 213 2.42 2.70 -4.73
C ASN A 213 3.67 3.56 -4.86
N PHE A 214 4.06 4.28 -3.79
CA PHE A 214 5.26 5.14 -3.84
C PHE A 214 6.57 4.35 -4.04
N LEU A 215 6.55 3.03 -3.81
CA LEU A 215 7.68 2.13 -4.09
C LEU A 215 7.51 1.41 -5.43
N SER A 216 6.34 0.80 -5.65
CA SER A 216 6.10 -0.10 -6.77
C SER A 216 6.00 0.63 -8.11
N VAL A 217 5.34 1.81 -8.15
CA VAL A 217 5.20 2.57 -9.39
C VAL A 217 6.54 3.13 -9.87
N PRO A 218 7.35 3.84 -9.04
CA PRO A 218 8.69 4.27 -9.44
C PRO A 218 9.59 3.15 -9.89
N TYR A 219 9.52 1.99 -9.20
CA TYR A 219 10.27 0.81 -9.58
C TYR A 219 9.91 0.34 -11.00
N TYR A 220 8.61 0.23 -11.29
CA TYR A 220 8.14 -0.14 -12.62
C TYR A 220 8.59 0.85 -13.70
N LEU A 221 8.47 2.14 -13.45
CA LEU A 221 8.87 3.20 -14.38
C LEU A 221 10.38 3.19 -14.67
N GLU A 222 11.19 2.79 -13.68
CA GLU A 222 12.64 2.73 -13.85
C GLU A 222 13.08 1.52 -14.68
N TYR A 223 12.49 0.34 -14.45
CA TYR A 223 13.00 -0.91 -14.97
C TYR A 223 12.22 -1.51 -16.14
N TYR A 224 10.95 -1.13 -16.33
CA TYR A 224 10.04 -1.78 -17.28
C TYR A 224 9.53 -0.87 -18.39
N ILE A 225 9.77 0.42 -18.31
CA ILE A 225 9.48 1.35 -19.41
C ILE A 225 10.66 1.38 -20.38
N GLN A 226 10.35 1.37 -21.69
CA GLN A 226 11.34 1.49 -22.76
C GLN A 226 12.08 2.83 -22.64
N GLU A 227 13.41 2.83 -22.86
CA GLU A 227 14.26 4.02 -22.70
C GLU A 227 13.76 5.24 -23.51
N LYS A 228 13.29 4.99 -24.74
CA LYS A 228 12.75 6.07 -25.61
C LYS A 228 11.55 6.83 -25.01
N ASN A 229 10.75 6.17 -24.18
CA ASN A 229 9.53 6.73 -23.57
C ASN A 229 9.72 7.08 -22.10
N LYS A 230 10.84 6.68 -21.49
CA LYS A 230 11.06 6.72 -20.04
C LYS A 230 10.97 8.12 -19.46
N ILE A 231 11.60 9.09 -20.13
CA ILE A 231 11.60 10.48 -19.69
C ILE A 231 10.18 11.06 -19.75
N PHE A 232 9.49 10.86 -20.87
CA PHE A 232 8.13 11.34 -21.06
C PHE A 232 7.17 10.77 -19.98
N ILE A 233 7.22 9.44 -19.76
CA ILE A 233 6.34 8.79 -18.78
C ILE A 233 6.70 9.21 -17.34
N LYS A 234 7.97 9.42 -17.03
CA LYS A 234 8.38 9.98 -15.73
C LYS A 234 7.82 11.38 -15.52
N ILE A 235 7.89 12.25 -16.52
CA ILE A 235 7.30 13.60 -16.45
C ILE A 235 5.80 13.52 -16.24
N LEU A 236 5.10 12.67 -17.00
CA LEU A 236 3.65 12.47 -16.85
C LEU A 236 3.30 11.98 -15.42
N TYR A 237 4.06 11.02 -14.89
CA TYR A 237 3.88 10.54 -13.53
C TYR A 237 4.15 11.63 -12.48
N PHE A 238 5.19 12.43 -12.66
CA PHE A 238 5.48 13.59 -11.80
C PHE A 238 4.32 14.59 -11.79
N SER A 239 3.84 14.96 -12.96
CA SER A 239 2.69 15.87 -13.10
C SER A 239 1.45 15.30 -12.43
N PHE A 240 1.23 13.99 -12.55
CA PHE A 240 0.13 13.30 -11.87
C PHE A 240 0.29 13.32 -10.34
N CYS A 241 1.49 13.10 -9.80
CA CYS A 241 1.75 13.20 -8.37
C CYS A 241 1.49 14.62 -7.84
N ILE A 242 1.96 15.65 -8.56
CA ILE A 242 1.70 17.05 -8.21
C ILE A 242 0.19 17.34 -8.25
N PHE A 243 -0.50 16.87 -9.28
CA PHE A 243 -1.96 17.00 -9.36
C PHE A 243 -2.66 16.35 -8.16
N LEU A 244 -2.28 15.12 -7.78
CA LEU A 244 -2.85 14.45 -6.59
C LEU A 244 -2.60 15.24 -5.31
N PHE A 245 -1.40 15.79 -5.15
CA PHE A 245 -1.05 16.60 -4.00
C PHE A 245 -1.94 17.85 -3.91
N LEU A 246 -2.02 18.61 -4.98
CA LEU A 246 -2.83 19.83 -5.04
C LEU A 246 -4.32 19.53 -4.87
N HIS A 247 -4.82 18.47 -5.52
CA HIS A 247 -6.20 18.02 -5.37
C HIS A 247 -6.50 17.63 -3.92
N THR A 248 -5.61 16.86 -3.26
CA THR A 248 -5.80 16.46 -1.86
C THR A 248 -5.84 17.67 -0.92
N LEU A 249 -5.03 18.68 -1.18
CA LEU A 249 -5.06 19.94 -0.43
C LEU A 249 -6.35 20.73 -0.70
N SER A 250 -6.75 20.88 -1.97
CA SER A 250 -7.93 21.68 -2.35
C SER A 250 -9.24 21.15 -1.75
N VAL A 251 -9.40 19.82 -1.70
CA VAL A 251 -10.59 19.19 -1.10
C VAL A 251 -10.44 18.93 0.40
N ASN A 252 -9.30 19.32 0.99
CA ASN A 252 -8.94 18.99 2.38
C ASN A 252 -9.18 17.52 2.73
N GLY A 253 -8.87 16.63 1.79
CA GLY A 253 -9.22 15.20 1.84
C GLY A 253 -8.67 14.44 3.06
N ASN A 254 -7.66 14.98 3.72
CA ASN A 254 -7.06 14.43 4.93
C ASN A 254 -7.36 15.25 6.18
N GLY A 255 -8.19 16.28 6.12
CA GLY A 255 -8.53 17.13 7.26
C GLY A 255 -7.31 17.88 7.85
N ILE A 256 -6.36 18.28 7.01
CA ILE A 256 -5.11 18.92 7.43
C ILE A 256 -5.26 20.45 7.46
N LEU A 257 -6.18 20.98 6.65
CA LEU A 257 -6.41 22.41 6.53
C LEU A 257 -7.71 22.84 7.28
N PRO A 258 -7.75 24.02 7.91
CA PRO A 258 -6.59 24.89 8.17
C PRO A 258 -5.64 24.25 9.17
N TYR A 259 -4.34 24.38 8.92
CA TYR A 259 -3.34 23.94 9.88
C TYR A 259 -3.37 24.90 11.07
N ASN A 260 -4.23 24.62 12.05
CA ASN A 260 -4.21 25.30 13.32
C ASN A 260 -3.02 24.76 14.12
N SER A 261 -1.88 25.43 14.03
CA SER A 261 -0.87 25.30 15.07
C SER A 261 -1.51 25.81 16.35
N ALA A 262 -1.84 24.90 17.27
CA ALA A 262 -2.11 25.29 18.63
C ALA A 262 -0.79 25.88 19.18
N ILE A 263 -0.64 27.20 19.09
CA ILE A 263 0.35 27.97 19.81
C ILE A 263 -0.08 28.03 21.28
#